data_2150b70f0229a8d758559c1f27c9c586
#
_entry.id   2150b70f0229a8d758559c1f27c9c586
#
_cell.length_a   1.000
_cell.length_b   1.000
_cell.length_c   1.000
_cell.angle_alpha   90.00
_cell.angle_beta   90.00
_cell.angle_gamma   90.00
#
_symmetry.space_group_name_H-M   'P 1'
#
loop_
_entity.id
_entity.type
_entity.pdbx_description
1 polymer ?
#
loop_
_entity_poly.entity_id
_entity_poly.type
_entity_poly.pdbx_seq_one_letter_code
_entity_poly.pdbx_strand_id
1 'polypeptide(L)'
;MIISKDNFITDNMTNTVCYSSLLHGESNGLDPQLRVKMYAALKESVTTLKHSDLLNTRDIWSRDYMPVQLTNDLFLNYTYSPDYLSDQKAYITNWLLHKVHTDKADKLNLNVVTIPLILDGGNVIKAIDKFGKPTIIMCSKVLNENNLSKEELTDWWNQFFDNQIRLILIEWEGKDENLIGHVDGMVRYITEGKVLITNYCDWDDEERLSELLKEYFDIERLHFGDI
;
A
#
# COMPACT_ATOMS: atom_id res chain seq x y z
N MET A 1 7.87 -1.66 21.47
CA MET A 1 6.92 -0.70 20.84
C MET A 1 5.53 -1.26 21.03
N ILE A 2 4.55 -0.42 21.43
CA ILE A 2 3.16 -0.87 21.63
C ILE A 2 2.32 -0.31 20.50
N ILE A 3 1.72 -1.19 19.70
CA ILE A 3 0.75 -0.86 18.65
C ILE A 3 -0.61 -1.33 19.14
N SER A 4 -1.56 -0.41 19.17
CA SER A 4 -2.93 -0.65 19.62
C SER A 4 -3.90 0.08 18.70
N LYS A 5 -5.18 -0.19 18.82
CA LYS A 5 -6.24 0.53 18.11
C LYS A 5 -6.10 2.06 18.25
N ASP A 6 -5.70 2.56 19.42
CA ASP A 6 -5.71 4.00 19.72
C ASP A 6 -4.56 4.77 19.05
N ASN A 7 -3.51 4.07 18.62
CA ASN A 7 -2.35 4.70 17.98
C ASN A 7 -2.04 4.19 16.57
N PHE A 8 -2.76 3.19 16.08
CA PHE A 8 -2.58 2.65 14.74
C PHE A 8 -3.21 3.57 13.68
N ILE A 9 -2.42 3.96 12.70
CA ILE A 9 -2.87 4.85 11.61
C ILE A 9 -3.43 4.00 10.47
N THR A 10 -4.73 4.07 10.28
CA THR A 10 -5.44 3.39 9.18
C THR A 10 -5.42 4.20 7.88
N ASP A 11 -5.80 3.58 6.78
CA ASP A 11 -5.72 4.21 5.45
C ASP A 11 -6.67 5.42 5.29
N ASN A 12 -7.77 5.48 6.04
CA ASN A 12 -8.68 6.62 6.02
C ASN A 12 -8.24 7.81 6.90
N MET A 13 -7.11 7.71 7.61
CA MET A 13 -6.57 8.77 8.47
C MET A 13 -5.53 9.65 7.76
N THR A 14 -5.43 9.56 6.44
CA THR A 14 -4.49 10.34 5.62
C THR A 14 -4.73 11.84 5.79
N ASN A 15 -3.68 12.59 6.11
CA ASN A 15 -3.70 14.06 6.17
C ASN A 15 -2.71 14.73 5.21
N THR A 16 -1.84 13.96 4.59
CA THR A 16 -0.82 14.42 3.67
C THR A 16 -0.72 13.47 2.50
N VAL A 17 -0.70 14.00 1.29
CA VAL A 17 -0.47 13.25 0.06
C VAL A 17 0.91 13.59 -0.48
N CYS A 18 1.71 12.57 -0.73
CA CYS A 18 3.05 12.70 -1.25
C CYS A 18 3.10 12.22 -2.72
N TYR A 19 3.70 13.02 -3.57
CA TYR A 19 3.86 12.74 -4.99
C TYR A 19 5.33 12.65 -5.36
N SER A 20 5.67 11.76 -6.28
CA SER A 20 6.99 11.83 -6.91
C SER A 20 7.18 13.16 -7.65
N SER A 21 8.31 13.83 -7.44
CA SER A 21 8.67 15.03 -8.20
C SER A 21 8.78 14.79 -9.71
N LEU A 22 8.92 13.53 -10.12
CA LEU A 22 8.90 13.14 -11.54
C LEU A 22 7.54 13.39 -12.22
N LEU A 23 6.45 13.57 -11.46
CA LEU A 23 5.15 13.91 -12.05
C LEU A 23 5.13 15.30 -12.70
N HIS A 24 6.00 16.21 -12.32
CA HIS A 24 6.11 17.53 -12.94
C HIS A 24 7.44 17.79 -13.66
N GLY A 25 8.37 16.86 -13.62
CA GLY A 25 9.67 16.96 -14.28
C GLY A 25 9.76 16.15 -15.57
N GLU A 26 10.92 16.14 -16.17
CA GLU A 26 11.26 15.19 -17.22
C GLU A 26 11.46 13.82 -16.60
N SER A 27 10.62 12.84 -16.92
CA SER A 27 10.81 11.46 -16.53
C SER A 27 10.69 10.54 -17.73
N ASN A 28 11.45 9.47 -17.68
CA ASN A 28 11.44 8.45 -18.72
C ASN A 28 10.16 7.60 -18.64
N GLY A 29 9.47 7.42 -19.75
CA GLY A 29 8.44 6.41 -19.93
C GLY A 29 6.99 6.90 -20.03
N LEU A 30 6.58 8.00 -19.39
CA LEU A 30 5.24 8.54 -19.56
C LEU A 30 5.25 9.84 -20.37
N ASP A 31 4.20 10.06 -21.18
CA ASP A 31 3.98 11.31 -21.88
C ASP A 31 3.99 12.49 -20.88
N PRO A 32 4.85 13.50 -21.10
CA PRO A 32 4.94 14.67 -20.24
C PRO A 32 3.60 15.38 -20.02
N GLN A 33 2.75 15.46 -21.06
CA GLN A 33 1.44 16.10 -20.94
C GLN A 33 0.47 15.29 -20.07
N LEU A 34 0.51 13.96 -20.15
CA LEU A 34 -0.32 13.10 -19.32
C LEU A 34 0.08 13.25 -17.86
N ARG A 35 1.37 13.27 -17.53
CA ARG A 35 1.88 13.44 -16.15
C ARG A 35 1.43 14.74 -15.52
N VAL A 36 1.58 15.86 -16.25
CA VAL A 36 1.14 17.18 -15.76
C VAL A 36 -0.36 17.20 -15.50
N LYS A 37 -1.17 16.58 -16.38
CA LYS A 37 -2.61 16.46 -16.18
C LYS A 37 -2.95 15.59 -14.97
N MET A 38 -2.28 14.46 -14.79
CA MET A 38 -2.47 13.60 -13.60
C MET A 38 -2.15 14.35 -12.32
N TYR A 39 -1.03 15.06 -12.26
CA TYR A 39 -0.63 15.82 -11.10
C TYR A 39 -1.64 16.94 -10.76
N ALA A 40 -2.10 17.68 -11.76
CA ALA A 40 -3.12 18.70 -11.58
C ALA A 40 -4.44 18.09 -11.06
N ALA A 41 -4.92 17.03 -11.69
CA ALA A 41 -6.15 16.34 -11.27
C ALA A 41 -6.06 15.80 -9.84
N LEU A 42 -4.92 15.23 -9.45
CA LEU A 42 -4.68 14.75 -8.07
C LEU A 42 -4.72 15.92 -7.07
N LYS A 43 -4.09 17.04 -7.38
CA LYS A 43 -4.13 18.24 -6.52
C LYS A 43 -5.53 18.84 -6.38
N GLU A 44 -6.31 18.85 -7.45
CA GLU A 44 -7.68 19.34 -7.44
C GLU A 44 -8.62 18.42 -6.66
N SER A 45 -8.45 17.11 -6.76
CA SER A 45 -9.34 16.13 -6.14
C SER A 45 -9.20 16.04 -4.62
N VAL A 46 -8.05 16.41 -4.05
CA VAL A 46 -7.75 16.28 -2.61
C VAL A 46 -7.33 17.60 -1.98
N THR A 47 -8.08 18.66 -2.24
CA THR A 47 -7.79 20.05 -1.80
C THR A 47 -7.75 20.23 -0.28
N THR A 48 -8.37 19.33 0.48
CA THR A 48 -8.42 19.38 1.95
C THR A 48 -7.17 18.79 2.62
N LEU A 49 -6.31 18.09 1.86
CA LEU A 49 -5.11 17.47 2.37
C LEU A 49 -3.87 18.34 2.14
N LYS A 50 -2.85 18.11 2.94
CA LYS A 50 -1.51 18.68 2.67
C LYS A 50 -0.89 17.95 1.49
N HIS A 51 -0.14 18.68 0.68
CA HIS A 51 0.58 18.14 -0.47
C HIS A 51 2.08 18.34 -0.29
N SER A 52 2.86 17.34 -0.68
CA SER A 52 4.32 17.37 -0.59
C SER A 52 4.92 16.61 -1.77
N ASP A 53 5.95 17.18 -2.38
CA ASP A 53 6.69 16.51 -3.44
C ASP A 53 7.83 15.67 -2.84
N LEU A 54 8.00 14.46 -3.34
CA LEU A 54 9.09 13.58 -2.99
C LEU A 54 10.25 13.78 -3.96
N LEU A 55 11.40 14.12 -3.42
CA LEU A 55 12.65 14.31 -4.16
C LEU A 55 13.51 13.03 -4.11
N ASN A 56 14.41 12.88 -5.09
CA ASN A 56 15.28 11.72 -5.25
C ASN A 56 14.54 10.40 -5.55
N THR A 57 13.34 10.48 -6.10
CA THR A 57 12.58 9.34 -6.61
C THR A 57 13.06 8.94 -8.01
N ARG A 58 12.80 7.70 -8.40
CA ARG A 58 13.17 7.12 -9.71
C ARG A 58 11.97 6.68 -10.53
N ASP A 59 10.80 6.59 -9.89
CA ASP A 59 9.51 6.30 -10.52
C ASP A 59 8.41 7.16 -9.91
N ILE A 60 7.21 7.07 -10.47
CA ILE A 60 6.06 7.91 -10.06
C ILE A 60 5.16 7.25 -9.01
N TRP A 61 5.33 5.95 -8.73
CA TRP A 61 4.46 5.15 -7.91
C TRP A 61 4.79 5.31 -6.42
N SER A 62 4.57 6.52 -5.89
CA SER A 62 4.95 6.84 -4.50
C SER A 62 4.29 5.93 -3.47
N ARG A 63 3.10 5.43 -3.72
CA ARG A 63 2.43 4.46 -2.85
C ARG A 63 3.26 3.20 -2.64
N ASP A 64 3.94 2.73 -3.69
CA ASP A 64 4.61 1.43 -3.68
C ASP A 64 5.96 1.44 -2.98
N TYR A 65 6.72 2.54 -3.06
CA TYR A 65 8.05 2.62 -2.44
C TYR A 65 8.10 3.43 -1.13
N MET A 66 7.02 4.15 -0.77
CA MET A 66 7.01 4.89 0.49
C MET A 66 6.88 3.96 1.69
N PRO A 67 7.58 4.23 2.81
CA PRO A 67 7.33 3.52 4.05
C PRO A 67 5.87 3.64 4.49
N VAL A 68 5.31 2.54 4.96
CA VAL A 68 3.94 2.46 5.45
C VAL A 68 3.86 3.00 6.87
N GLN A 69 3.08 4.05 7.09
CA GLN A 69 2.88 4.61 8.42
C GLN A 69 2.05 3.67 9.30
N LEU A 70 2.60 3.24 10.43
CA LEU A 70 1.92 2.38 11.41
C LEU A 70 1.34 3.16 12.58
N THR A 71 2.11 4.15 13.09
CA THR A 71 1.67 5.07 14.14
C THR A 71 2.10 6.50 13.78
N ASN A 72 1.79 7.49 14.63
CA ASN A 72 2.25 8.86 14.40
C ASN A 72 3.78 8.96 14.23
N ASP A 73 4.52 8.09 14.91
CA ASP A 73 5.98 8.18 15.01
C ASP A 73 6.71 6.98 14.36
N LEU A 74 5.97 6.00 13.83
CA LEU A 74 6.56 4.78 13.30
C LEU A 74 6.14 4.49 11.89
N PHE A 75 7.13 4.18 11.06
CA PHE A 75 6.96 3.79 9.67
C PHE A 75 7.64 2.45 9.39
N LEU A 76 6.97 1.60 8.63
CA LEU A 76 7.47 0.31 8.16
C LEU A 76 8.12 0.50 6.80
N ASN A 77 9.42 0.23 6.70
CA ASN A 77 10.15 0.21 5.45
C ASN A 77 10.40 -1.23 5.01
N TYR A 78 10.48 -1.44 3.72
CA TYR A 78 10.65 -2.73 3.07
C TYR A 78 11.50 -2.57 1.80
N THR A 79 11.82 -3.66 1.13
CA THR A 79 12.46 -3.63 -0.18
C THR A 79 11.40 -3.52 -1.27
N TYR A 80 11.33 -2.38 -1.94
CA TYR A 80 10.53 -2.24 -3.15
C TYR A 80 11.31 -2.79 -4.34
N SER A 81 10.79 -3.82 -4.99
CA SER A 81 11.42 -4.49 -6.14
C SER A 81 10.35 -5.12 -7.03
N PRO A 82 9.55 -4.31 -7.71
CA PRO A 82 8.41 -4.80 -8.48
C PRO A 82 8.88 -5.67 -9.66
N ASP A 83 8.17 -6.74 -9.92
CA ASP A 83 8.44 -7.71 -10.98
C ASP A 83 8.38 -7.09 -12.38
N TYR A 84 7.44 -6.15 -12.61
CA TYR A 84 7.31 -5.43 -13.88
C TYR A 84 8.47 -4.47 -14.19
N LEU A 85 9.37 -4.20 -13.24
CA LEU A 85 10.61 -3.44 -13.43
C LEU A 85 11.88 -4.31 -13.32
N SER A 86 11.77 -5.63 -13.38
CA SER A 86 12.89 -6.57 -13.20
C SER A 86 14.08 -6.24 -14.10
N ASP A 87 13.85 -5.86 -15.36
CA ASP A 87 14.85 -5.49 -16.34
C ASP A 87 15.21 -3.99 -16.33
N GLN A 88 14.55 -3.19 -15.48
CA GLN A 88 14.65 -1.74 -15.44
C GLN A 88 14.99 -1.21 -14.03
N LYS A 89 15.95 -1.85 -13.35
CA LYS A 89 16.35 -1.53 -11.97
C LYS A 89 16.71 -0.05 -11.74
N ALA A 90 17.07 0.68 -12.80
CA ALA A 90 17.36 2.11 -12.73
C ALA A 90 16.13 2.95 -12.33
N TYR A 91 14.92 2.43 -12.52
CA TYR A 91 13.65 3.08 -12.20
C TYR A 91 13.07 2.66 -10.86
N ILE A 92 13.72 1.73 -10.14
CA ILE A 92 13.26 1.31 -8.82
C ILE A 92 13.70 2.33 -7.77
N THR A 93 12.71 2.87 -7.04
CA THR A 93 12.97 3.77 -5.92
C THR A 93 13.19 2.97 -4.65
N ASN A 94 14.33 3.15 -3.98
CA ASN A 94 14.55 2.63 -2.64
C ASN A 94 14.59 3.79 -1.65
N TRP A 95 13.69 3.83 -0.69
CA TRP A 95 13.50 4.95 0.23
C TRP A 95 14.79 5.36 0.95
N LEU A 96 15.43 4.41 1.60
CA LEU A 96 16.62 4.68 2.40
C LEU A 96 17.85 4.92 1.52
N LEU A 97 18.07 4.07 0.50
CA LEU A 97 19.25 4.13 -0.36
C LEU A 97 19.31 5.44 -1.16
N HIS A 98 18.18 5.87 -1.71
CA HIS A 98 18.09 7.10 -2.51
C HIS A 98 17.85 8.34 -1.66
N LYS A 99 17.75 8.18 -0.32
CA LYS A 99 17.49 9.30 0.61
C LYS A 99 16.29 10.12 0.17
N VAL A 100 15.20 9.44 -0.17
CA VAL A 100 13.95 10.09 -0.56
C VAL A 100 13.48 11.01 0.56
N HIS A 101 13.10 12.24 0.24
CA HIS A 101 12.66 13.25 1.20
C HIS A 101 11.63 14.19 0.55
N THR A 102 10.97 15.00 1.36
CA THR A 102 10.02 15.99 0.85
C THR A 102 10.70 17.30 0.44
N ASP A 103 10.05 18.04 -0.46
CA ASP A 103 10.44 19.38 -0.90
C ASP A 103 10.34 20.44 0.20
N LYS A 104 9.60 20.18 1.27
CA LYS A 104 9.46 21.09 2.41
C LYS A 104 10.63 20.91 3.37
N ALA A 105 11.12 22.03 3.90
CA ALA A 105 12.26 22.08 4.82
C ALA A 105 12.06 21.25 6.10
N ASP A 106 10.83 20.96 6.47
CA ASP A 106 10.48 19.97 7.48
C ASP A 106 10.75 18.59 6.91
N LYS A 107 11.99 18.16 7.01
CA LYS A 107 12.37 16.80 6.70
C LYS A 107 11.42 15.88 7.43
N LEU A 108 10.72 15.02 6.69
CA LEU A 108 10.05 13.86 7.26
C LEU A 108 11.15 13.02 7.94
N ASN A 109 11.45 13.35 9.19
CA ASN A 109 12.37 12.55 9.99
C ASN A 109 11.59 11.33 10.46
N LEU A 110 11.33 10.41 9.50
CA LEU A 110 10.55 9.21 9.74
C LEU A 110 11.36 8.29 10.64
N ASN A 111 10.79 7.91 11.77
CA ASN A 111 11.29 6.80 12.55
C ASN A 111 10.90 5.50 11.80
N VAL A 112 11.85 4.90 11.14
CA VAL A 112 11.63 3.80 10.20
C VAL A 112 12.16 2.50 10.80
N VAL A 113 11.30 1.49 10.87
CA VAL A 113 11.72 0.09 11.10
C VAL A 113 11.70 -0.65 9.76
N THR A 114 12.78 -1.32 9.42
CA THR A 114 12.91 -2.06 8.16
C THR A 114 12.63 -3.54 8.39
N ILE A 115 11.73 -4.08 7.57
CA ILE A 115 11.45 -5.52 7.50
C ILE A 115 12.19 -6.16 6.33
N PRO A 116 12.59 -7.43 6.45
CA PRO A 116 13.33 -8.14 5.41
C PRO A 116 12.38 -8.74 4.35
N LEU A 117 11.40 -7.97 3.90
CA LEU A 117 10.47 -8.40 2.85
C LEU A 117 10.61 -7.54 1.60
N ILE A 118 10.46 -8.19 0.45
CA ILE A 118 10.10 -7.54 -0.80
C ILE A 118 8.60 -7.29 -0.76
N LEU A 119 8.18 -6.05 -0.97
CA LEU A 119 6.80 -5.64 -0.84
C LEU A 119 6.54 -4.39 -1.67
N ASP A 120 5.35 -4.30 -2.23
CA ASP A 120 4.80 -3.09 -2.84
C ASP A 120 3.83 -2.44 -1.84
N GLY A 121 3.93 -1.14 -1.62
CA GLY A 121 3.03 -0.44 -0.69
C GLY A 121 1.57 -0.45 -1.14
N GLY A 122 1.29 -0.60 -2.44
CA GLY A 122 -0.05 -0.85 -2.98
C GLY A 122 -0.63 -2.19 -2.52
N ASN A 123 0.24 -3.13 -2.16
CA ASN A 123 -0.15 -4.42 -1.56
C ASN A 123 -0.32 -4.34 -0.03
N VAL A 124 -0.63 -3.17 0.54
CA VAL A 124 -0.83 -3.00 1.98
C VAL A 124 -2.08 -2.16 2.25
N ILE A 125 -3.09 -2.73 2.90
CA ILE A 125 -4.23 -2.00 3.45
C ILE A 125 -4.17 -2.05 4.97
N LYS A 126 -4.30 -0.89 5.61
CA LYS A 126 -4.30 -0.74 7.07
C LYS A 126 -5.71 -0.51 7.58
N ALA A 127 -6.14 -1.35 8.49
CA ALA A 127 -7.50 -1.38 9.01
C ALA A 127 -7.53 -1.65 10.53
N ILE A 128 -8.67 -1.35 11.14
CA ILE A 128 -9.05 -1.91 12.45
C ILE A 128 -10.20 -2.88 12.18
N ASP A 129 -10.05 -4.14 12.57
CA ASP A 129 -11.10 -5.14 12.39
C ASP A 129 -12.29 -4.94 13.34
N LYS A 130 -13.36 -5.72 13.18
CA LYS A 130 -14.57 -5.62 14.03
C LYS A 130 -14.36 -6.02 15.50
N PHE A 131 -13.17 -6.58 15.81
CA PHE A 131 -12.76 -6.90 17.17
C PHE A 131 -11.87 -5.82 17.78
N GLY A 132 -11.66 -4.71 17.08
CA GLY A 132 -10.80 -3.60 17.50
C GLY A 132 -9.30 -3.88 17.34
N LYS A 133 -8.90 -4.90 16.57
CA LYS A 133 -7.49 -5.24 16.38
C LYS A 133 -6.89 -4.54 15.17
N PRO A 134 -5.73 -3.87 15.32
CA PRO A 134 -4.94 -3.41 14.18
C PRO A 134 -4.70 -4.56 13.20
N THR A 135 -4.97 -4.32 11.93
CA THR A 135 -4.95 -5.34 10.89
C THR A 135 -4.28 -4.80 9.63
N ILE A 136 -3.41 -5.58 9.05
CA ILE A 136 -2.86 -5.37 7.72
C ILE A 136 -3.40 -6.47 6.80
N ILE A 137 -3.92 -6.05 5.66
CA ILE A 137 -4.41 -6.93 4.61
C ILE A 137 -3.44 -6.84 3.44
N MET A 138 -2.97 -7.98 2.95
CA MET A 138 -2.09 -8.11 1.79
C MET A 138 -2.61 -9.17 0.83
N CYS A 139 -2.23 -9.06 -0.41
CA CYS A 139 -2.38 -10.10 -1.40
C CYS A 139 -1.23 -11.11 -1.28
N SER A 140 -1.49 -12.40 -1.52
CA SER A 140 -0.51 -13.49 -1.40
C SER A 140 0.66 -13.41 -2.38
N LYS A 141 0.68 -12.44 -3.31
CA LYS A 141 1.84 -12.11 -4.14
C LYS A 141 3.13 -11.98 -3.30
N VAL A 142 3.02 -11.39 -2.11
CA VAL A 142 4.15 -11.24 -1.18
C VAL A 142 4.82 -12.57 -0.81
N LEU A 143 4.12 -13.68 -0.83
CA LEU A 143 4.67 -15.02 -0.56
C LEU A 143 5.64 -15.45 -1.67
N ASN A 144 5.22 -15.29 -2.92
CA ASN A 144 6.03 -15.65 -4.09
C ASN A 144 7.27 -14.78 -4.20
N GLU A 145 7.13 -13.47 -3.99
CA GLU A 145 8.23 -12.50 -4.05
C GLU A 145 9.31 -12.76 -3.00
N ASN A 146 8.94 -13.34 -1.87
CA ASN A 146 9.86 -13.65 -0.76
C ASN A 146 10.21 -15.14 -0.62
N ASN A 147 9.65 -15.99 -1.49
CA ASN A 147 9.82 -17.44 -1.42
C ASN A 147 9.46 -18.00 -0.01
N LEU A 148 8.31 -17.55 0.51
CA LEU A 148 7.78 -17.94 1.82
C LEU A 148 6.45 -18.69 1.67
N SER A 149 6.18 -19.63 2.58
CA SER A 149 4.84 -20.15 2.77
C SER A 149 3.97 -19.15 3.56
N LYS A 150 2.66 -19.37 3.54
CA LYS A 150 1.71 -18.57 4.33
C LYS A 150 1.99 -18.71 5.84
N GLU A 151 2.31 -19.89 6.29
CA GLU A 151 2.65 -20.20 7.67
C GLU A 151 3.92 -19.46 8.10
N GLU A 152 4.99 -19.55 7.31
CA GLU A 152 6.27 -18.87 7.60
C GLU A 152 6.12 -17.37 7.70
N LEU A 153 5.40 -16.75 6.76
CA LEU A 153 5.15 -15.31 6.81
C LEU A 153 4.28 -14.93 8.02
N THR A 154 3.24 -15.72 8.32
CA THR A 154 2.33 -15.45 9.44
C THR A 154 3.05 -15.57 10.78
N ASP A 155 3.86 -16.60 10.96
CA ASP A 155 4.63 -16.83 12.18
C ASP A 155 5.66 -15.73 12.40
N TRP A 156 6.42 -15.40 11.33
CA TRP A 156 7.37 -14.29 11.38
C TRP A 156 6.67 -12.96 11.70
N TRP A 157 5.53 -12.66 11.07
CA TRP A 157 4.75 -11.45 11.30
C TRP A 157 4.26 -11.34 12.74
N ASN A 158 3.69 -12.41 13.27
CA ASN A 158 3.21 -12.48 14.65
C ASN A 158 4.34 -12.27 15.66
N GLN A 159 5.50 -12.87 15.41
CA GLN A 159 6.68 -12.68 16.24
C GLN A 159 7.22 -11.24 16.16
N PHE A 160 7.33 -10.69 14.95
CA PHE A 160 7.90 -9.36 14.73
C PHE A 160 7.05 -8.26 15.39
N PHE A 161 5.74 -8.35 15.29
CA PHE A 161 4.80 -7.40 15.87
C PHE A 161 4.25 -7.80 17.24
N ASP A 162 4.80 -8.83 17.87
CA ASP A 162 4.33 -9.36 19.17
C ASP A 162 2.79 -9.56 19.18
N ASN A 163 2.26 -10.12 18.12
CA ASN A 163 0.83 -10.33 17.88
C ASN A 163 -0.05 -9.04 17.94
N GLN A 164 0.55 -7.85 17.88
CA GLN A 164 -0.20 -6.59 17.97
C GLN A 164 -0.92 -6.22 16.68
N ILE A 165 -0.43 -6.69 15.53
CA ILE A 165 -1.04 -6.45 14.22
C ILE A 165 -1.43 -7.80 13.60
N ARG A 166 -2.71 -7.97 13.29
CA ARG A 166 -3.20 -9.11 12.51
C ARG A 166 -2.73 -9.00 11.06
N LEU A 167 -2.28 -10.11 10.48
CA LEU A 167 -2.07 -10.23 9.04
C LEU A 167 -3.22 -11.04 8.43
N ILE A 168 -3.84 -10.51 7.38
CA ILE A 168 -4.78 -11.22 6.52
C ILE A 168 -4.17 -11.31 5.13
N LEU A 169 -4.06 -12.52 4.60
CA LEU A 169 -3.56 -12.78 3.26
C LEU A 169 -4.72 -13.17 2.34
N ILE A 170 -4.97 -12.37 1.32
CA ILE A 170 -5.92 -12.64 0.26
C ILE A 170 -5.21 -13.48 -0.80
N GLU A 171 -5.77 -14.62 -1.16
CA GLU A 171 -5.21 -15.46 -2.21
C GLU A 171 -5.28 -14.76 -3.56
N TRP A 172 -4.16 -14.76 -4.25
CA TRP A 172 -4.00 -14.22 -5.59
C TRP A 172 -3.49 -15.32 -6.52
N GLU A 173 -4.31 -15.71 -7.47
CA GLU A 173 -3.97 -16.82 -8.36
C GLU A 173 -3.15 -16.40 -9.59
N GLY A 174 -2.97 -15.09 -9.80
CA GLY A 174 -2.13 -14.57 -10.89
C GLY A 174 -2.61 -14.95 -12.29
N LYS A 175 -3.91 -15.23 -12.45
CA LYS A 175 -4.48 -15.72 -13.73
C LYS A 175 -4.49 -14.66 -14.83
N ASP A 176 -4.47 -13.40 -14.48
CA ASP A 176 -4.45 -12.30 -15.44
C ASP A 176 -3.09 -11.60 -15.39
N GLU A 177 -2.32 -11.70 -16.46
CA GLU A 177 -1.01 -11.06 -16.61
C GLU A 177 -1.09 -9.53 -16.51
N ASN A 178 -2.27 -8.94 -16.68
CA ASN A 178 -2.48 -7.49 -16.59
C ASN A 178 -2.78 -7.01 -15.17
N LEU A 179 -3.00 -7.91 -14.22
CA LEU A 179 -3.30 -7.55 -12.84
C LEU A 179 -2.03 -7.61 -11.98
N ILE A 180 -1.68 -6.50 -11.36
CA ILE A 180 -0.43 -6.32 -10.59
C ILE A 180 -0.46 -7.11 -9.26
N GLY A 181 -1.62 -7.62 -8.84
CA GLY A 181 -1.77 -8.35 -7.57
C GLY A 181 -1.64 -7.45 -6.33
N HIS A 182 -2.09 -6.21 -6.43
CA HIS A 182 -2.12 -5.28 -5.30
C HIS A 182 -3.50 -5.29 -4.62
N VAL A 183 -3.49 -5.45 -3.30
CA VAL A 183 -4.72 -5.46 -2.51
C VAL A 183 -5.48 -4.15 -2.56
N ASP A 184 -4.81 -3.03 -2.83
CA ASP A 184 -5.46 -1.72 -2.91
C ASP A 184 -6.37 -1.55 -4.14
N GLY A 185 -6.27 -2.40 -5.15
CA GLY A 185 -7.25 -2.53 -6.24
C GLY A 185 -8.50 -3.31 -5.85
N MET A 186 -8.46 -4.11 -4.79
CA MET A 186 -9.52 -5.04 -4.41
C MET A 186 -10.28 -4.62 -3.16
N VAL A 187 -9.58 -4.04 -2.17
CA VAL A 187 -10.12 -3.71 -0.84
C VAL A 187 -9.83 -2.27 -0.48
N ARG A 188 -10.81 -1.60 0.15
CA ARG A 188 -10.62 -0.29 0.77
C ARG A 188 -11.16 -0.29 2.20
N TYR A 189 -10.38 0.23 3.13
CA TYR A 189 -10.83 0.43 4.49
C TYR A 189 -11.76 1.64 4.58
N ILE A 190 -12.95 1.47 5.17
CA ILE A 190 -13.94 2.54 5.37
C ILE A 190 -13.86 3.08 6.80
N THR A 191 -14.08 2.20 7.76
CA THR A 191 -14.07 2.51 9.20
C THR A 191 -13.84 1.23 10.00
N GLU A 192 -13.73 1.34 11.33
CA GLU A 192 -13.57 0.18 12.20
C GLU A 192 -14.60 -0.91 11.87
N GLY A 193 -14.10 -2.10 11.65
CA GLY A 193 -14.90 -3.27 11.32
C GLY A 193 -15.54 -3.25 9.93
N LYS A 194 -15.22 -2.30 9.04
CA LYS A 194 -15.88 -2.20 7.73
C LYS A 194 -14.90 -1.96 6.60
N VAL A 195 -15.05 -2.74 5.54
CA VAL A 195 -14.30 -2.58 4.29
C VAL A 195 -15.22 -2.53 3.08
N LEU A 196 -14.75 -1.90 2.01
CA LEU A 196 -15.33 -1.92 0.69
C LEU A 196 -14.53 -2.91 -0.16
N ILE A 197 -15.20 -3.79 -0.86
CA ILE A 197 -14.59 -4.65 -1.88
C ILE A 197 -15.11 -4.26 -3.27
N THR A 198 -14.29 -4.49 -4.28
CA THR A 198 -14.64 -4.17 -5.66
C THR A 198 -14.82 -5.45 -6.47
N ASN A 199 -15.64 -5.40 -7.50
CA ASN A 199 -15.78 -6.47 -8.50
C ASN A 199 -14.72 -6.38 -9.61
N TYR A 200 -13.56 -5.79 -9.32
CA TYR A 200 -12.46 -5.67 -10.27
C TYR A 200 -11.89 -7.03 -10.70
N CYS A 201 -11.99 -8.01 -9.81
CA CYS A 201 -11.74 -9.41 -10.11
C CYS A 201 -13.04 -10.06 -10.59
N ASP A 202 -12.96 -11.24 -11.17
CA ASP A 202 -14.13 -11.96 -11.59
C ASP A 202 -15.08 -12.26 -10.39
N TRP A 203 -16.32 -12.63 -10.66
CA TRP A 203 -17.35 -12.85 -9.64
C TRP A 203 -16.96 -13.91 -8.60
N ASP A 204 -16.28 -14.97 -9.02
CA ASP A 204 -15.84 -16.03 -8.12
C ASP A 204 -14.76 -15.54 -7.15
N ASP A 205 -13.89 -14.62 -7.59
CA ASP A 205 -12.89 -13.98 -6.75
C ASP A 205 -13.50 -13.00 -5.75
N GLU A 206 -14.55 -12.26 -6.16
CA GLU A 206 -15.30 -11.38 -5.25
C GLU A 206 -15.95 -12.16 -4.11
N GLU A 207 -16.58 -13.30 -4.42
CA GLU A 207 -17.23 -14.15 -3.41
C GLU A 207 -16.19 -14.74 -2.43
N ARG A 208 -15.07 -15.27 -2.93
CA ARG A 208 -13.98 -15.79 -2.08
C ARG A 208 -13.39 -14.69 -1.20
N LEU A 209 -13.19 -13.48 -1.73
CA LEU A 209 -12.73 -12.32 -1.00
C LEU A 209 -13.71 -11.93 0.11
N SER A 210 -15.00 -11.90 -0.21
CA SER A 210 -16.07 -11.62 0.74
C SER A 210 -16.10 -12.68 1.86
N GLU A 211 -16.04 -13.96 1.52
CA GLU A 211 -16.02 -15.06 2.49
C GLU A 211 -14.84 -14.99 3.46
N LEU A 212 -13.66 -14.64 2.98
CA LEU A 212 -12.47 -14.48 3.83
C LEU A 212 -12.61 -13.27 4.76
N LEU A 213 -13.02 -12.12 4.20
CA LEU A 213 -13.02 -10.87 4.96
C LEU A 213 -14.19 -10.74 5.94
N LYS A 214 -15.34 -11.38 5.69
CA LYS A 214 -16.51 -11.33 6.58
C LYS A 214 -16.25 -11.86 7.99
N GLU A 215 -15.22 -12.68 8.15
CA GLU A 215 -14.79 -13.12 9.49
C GLU A 215 -14.30 -11.94 10.34
N TYR A 216 -13.74 -10.91 9.70
CA TYR A 216 -13.08 -9.78 10.36
C TYR A 216 -13.77 -8.44 10.13
N PHE A 217 -14.59 -8.32 9.08
CA PHE A 217 -15.19 -7.06 8.66
C PHE A 217 -16.63 -7.24 8.18
N ASP A 218 -17.42 -6.19 8.31
CA ASP A 218 -18.64 -5.99 7.53
C ASP A 218 -18.24 -5.54 6.13
N ILE A 219 -18.84 -6.16 5.11
CA ILE A 219 -18.47 -5.97 3.71
C ILE A 219 -19.47 -5.05 3.01
N GLU A 220 -18.98 -3.95 2.44
CA GLU A 220 -19.70 -3.21 1.40
C GLU A 220 -19.13 -3.56 0.03
N ARG A 221 -19.97 -3.53 -1.01
CA ARG A 221 -19.59 -3.85 -2.38
C ARG A 221 -19.70 -2.62 -3.27
N LEU A 222 -18.66 -2.35 -4.02
CA LEU A 222 -18.66 -1.35 -5.08
C LEU A 222 -18.64 -2.07 -6.44
N HIS A 223 -19.76 -2.02 -7.13
CA HIS A 223 -19.83 -2.53 -8.49
C HIS A 223 -19.38 -1.43 -9.46
N PHE A 224 -18.27 -1.65 -10.15
CA PHE A 224 -18.00 -0.91 -11.37
C PHE A 224 -18.99 -1.44 -12.41
N GLY A 225 -19.85 -0.58 -12.93
CA GLY A 225 -20.76 -0.96 -14.00
C GLY A 225 -19.99 -1.49 -15.20
N ASP A 226 -20.62 -2.37 -15.95
CA ASP A 226 -20.12 -2.82 -17.24
C ASP A 226 -19.84 -1.57 -18.10
N ILE A 227 -18.55 -1.27 -18.34
CA ILE A 227 -18.09 -0.19 -19.20
C ILE A 227 -18.06 -0.71 -20.64
#